data_b34713912dd8b8daac434c1acef2beca
#
_entry.id   b34713912dd8b8daac434c1acef2beca
#
_cell.length_a   1.000
_cell.length_b   1.000
_cell.length_c   1.000
_cell.angle_alpha   90.00
_cell.angle_beta   90.00
_cell.angle_gamma   90.00
#
_symmetry.space_group_name_H-M   'P 1'
#
loop_
_entity.id
_entity.type
_entity.pdbx_description
1 polymer ?
#
loop_
_entity_poly.entity_id
_entity_poly.type
_entity_poly.pdbx_seq_one_letter_code
_entity_poly.pdbx_strand_id
1 'polypeptide(L)' 'MNHELLIKLKNKDRLAQRQVYERFAGRLYAVCKRYLKKDEEAEEALADAFFIIFTKIGQLQNVEVFEGWAKKIAVNQCL' A
#
# COMPACT_ATOMS: atom_id res chain seq x y z
N MET A 1 5.00 -11.20 1.92
CA MET A 1 5.10 -10.96 0.46
C MET A 1 6.43 -11.53 -0.03
N ASN A 2 6.44 -12.19 -1.16
CA ASN A 2 7.67 -12.78 -1.68
C ASN A 2 8.15 -12.04 -2.93
N HIS A 3 9.36 -12.40 -3.36
CA HIS A 3 9.99 -11.74 -4.50
C HIS A 3 9.23 -11.95 -5.80
N GLU A 4 8.64 -13.12 -5.99
CA GLU A 4 7.86 -13.42 -7.18
C GLU A 4 6.65 -12.49 -7.29
N LEU A 5 5.96 -12.25 -6.17
CA LEU A 5 4.82 -11.33 -6.16
C LEU A 5 5.27 -9.90 -6.47
N LEU A 6 6.43 -9.50 -5.96
CA LEU A 6 6.98 -8.19 -6.28
C LEU A 6 7.22 -8.03 -7.79
N ILE A 7 7.76 -9.05 -8.43
CA ILE A 7 7.98 -9.01 -9.89
C ILE A 7 6.66 -8.82 -10.63
N LYS A 8 5.63 -9.55 -10.21
CA LYS A 8 4.31 -9.43 -10.81
C LYS A 8 3.71 -8.03 -10.63
N LEU A 9 3.91 -7.46 -9.43
CA LEU A 9 3.46 -6.08 -9.17
C LEU A 9 4.16 -5.09 -10.09
N LYS A 10 5.46 -5.26 -10.30
CA LYS A 10 6.22 -4.38 -11.19
C LYS A 10 5.73 -4.49 -12.63
N ASN A 11 5.20 -5.64 -13.02
CA ASN A 11 4.63 -5.86 -14.34
C ASN A 11 3.15 -5.46 -14.42
N LYS A 12 2.62 -4.83 -13.39
CA LYS A 12 1.24 -4.33 -13.36
C LYS A 12 0.19 -5.45 -13.44
N ASP A 13 0.53 -6.62 -12.92
CA ASP A 13 -0.40 -7.75 -12.85
C ASP A 13 -1.54 -7.43 -11.91
N ARG A 14 -2.78 -7.47 -12.42
CA ARG A 14 -3.95 -7.07 -11.63
C ARG A 14 -4.24 -8.03 -10.49
N LEU A 15 -4.04 -9.32 -10.70
CA LEU A 15 -4.25 -10.31 -9.65
C LEU A 15 -3.26 -10.10 -8.51
N ALA A 16 -2.01 -9.80 -8.86
CA ALA A 16 -0.98 -9.50 -7.87
C ALA A 16 -1.36 -8.26 -7.06
N GLN A 17 -1.86 -7.22 -7.73
CA GLN A 17 -2.31 -6.00 -7.04
C GLN A 17 -3.45 -6.31 -6.07
N ARG A 18 -4.40 -7.14 -6.49
CA ARG A 18 -5.51 -7.53 -5.63
C ARG A 18 -5.03 -8.31 -4.41
N GLN A 19 -4.10 -9.24 -4.60
CA GLN A 19 -3.55 -10.02 -3.50
C GLN A 19 -2.85 -9.13 -2.48
N VAL A 20 -2.08 -8.16 -2.94
CA VAL A 20 -1.40 -7.23 -2.05
C VAL A 20 -2.40 -6.33 -1.33
N TYR A 21 -3.41 -5.85 -2.05
CA TYR A 21 -4.45 -5.04 -1.44
C TYR A 21 -5.16 -5.81 -0.32
N GLU A 22 -5.61 -7.02 -0.61
CA GLU A 22 -6.33 -7.84 0.36
C GLU A 22 -5.48 -8.16 1.59
N ARG A 23 -4.18 -8.35 1.38
CA ARG A 23 -3.28 -8.68 2.48
C ARG A 23 -2.94 -7.49 3.36
N PHE A 24 -2.78 -6.31 2.79
CA PHE A 24 -2.25 -5.16 3.52
C PHE A 24 -3.25 -4.05 3.80
N ALA A 25 -4.43 -4.07 3.18
CA ALA A 25 -5.40 -2.98 3.34
C ALA A 25 -5.80 -2.74 4.79
N GLY A 26 -6.03 -3.81 5.55
CA GLY A 26 -6.42 -3.67 6.96
C GLY A 26 -5.35 -2.99 7.79
N ARG A 27 -4.08 -3.35 7.58
CA ARG A 27 -2.97 -2.75 8.31
C ARG A 27 -2.77 -1.30 7.95
N LEU A 28 -2.87 -0.98 6.66
CA LEU A 28 -2.70 0.39 6.21
C LEU A 28 -3.90 1.26 6.59
N TYR A 29 -5.10 0.68 6.58
CA TYR A 29 -6.27 1.40 7.08
C TYR A 29 -6.11 1.75 8.56
N ALA A 30 -5.61 0.83 9.36
CA ALA A 30 -5.37 1.10 10.78
C ALA A 30 -4.40 2.27 10.97
N VAL A 31 -3.38 2.35 10.13
CA VAL A 31 -2.46 3.49 10.15
C VAL A 31 -3.21 4.78 9.84
N CYS A 32 -4.02 4.77 8.79
CA CYS A 32 -4.79 5.98 8.41
C CYS A 32 -5.73 6.42 9.52
N LYS A 33 -6.38 5.47 10.21
CA LYS A 33 -7.31 5.79 11.30
C LYS A 33 -6.63 6.42 12.51
N ARG A 34 -5.35 6.19 12.68
CA ARG A 34 -4.61 6.87 13.76
C ARG A 34 -4.50 8.36 13.54
N TYR A 35 -4.45 8.78 12.28
CA TYR A 35 -4.29 10.18 11.90
C TYR A 35 -5.63 10.84 11.57
N LEU A 36 -6.56 10.10 10.97
CA LEU A 36 -7.82 10.61 10.50
C LEU A 36 -8.96 9.91 11.22
N LYS A 37 -9.80 10.67 11.92
CA LYS A 37 -10.83 10.09 12.77
C LYS A 37 -12.07 9.64 12.03
N LYS A 38 -12.36 10.26 10.88
CA LYS A 38 -13.53 9.90 10.09
C LYS A 38 -13.20 8.77 9.15
N ASP A 39 -14.08 7.77 9.10
CA ASP A 39 -13.88 6.59 8.25
C ASP A 39 -13.73 6.97 6.78
N GLU A 40 -14.54 7.90 6.31
CA GLU A 40 -14.51 8.30 4.90
C GLU A 40 -13.15 8.92 4.53
N GLU A 41 -12.60 9.73 5.43
CA GLU A 41 -11.28 10.33 5.20
C GLU A 41 -10.17 9.26 5.22
N ALA A 42 -10.28 8.31 6.14
CA ALA A 42 -9.30 7.23 6.20
C ALA A 42 -9.37 6.33 4.96
N GLU A 43 -10.57 6.04 4.48
CA GLU A 43 -10.74 5.25 3.26
C GLU A 43 -10.18 5.97 2.04
N GLU A 44 -10.39 7.27 1.95
CA GLU A 44 -9.83 8.06 0.85
C GLU A 44 -8.31 8.06 0.89
N ALA A 45 -7.73 8.27 2.09
CA ALA A 45 -6.28 8.23 2.25
C ALA A 45 -5.71 6.86 1.89
N LEU A 46 -6.43 5.78 2.27
CA LEU A 46 -6.02 4.42 1.94
C LEU A 46 -6.00 4.20 0.42
N ALA A 47 -7.05 4.66 -0.26
CA ALA A 47 -7.12 4.52 -1.72
C ALA A 47 -5.98 5.28 -2.39
N ASP A 48 -5.71 6.50 -1.95
CA ASP A 48 -4.62 7.31 -2.47
C ASP A 48 -3.27 6.63 -2.22
N ALA A 49 -3.09 6.04 -1.03
CA ALA A 49 -1.86 5.34 -0.70
C ALA A 49 -1.63 4.15 -1.63
N PHE A 50 -2.66 3.34 -1.90
CA PHE A 50 -2.50 2.20 -2.80
C PHE A 50 -2.24 2.63 -4.23
N PHE A 51 -2.86 3.71 -4.67
CA PHE A 51 -2.55 4.24 -6.00
C PHE A 51 -1.06 4.58 -6.11
N ILE A 52 -0.52 5.25 -5.09
CA ILE A 52 0.90 5.61 -5.07
C ILE A 52 1.78 4.36 -4.98
N ILE A 53 1.41 3.40 -4.10
CA ILE A 53 2.15 2.15 -3.94
C ILE A 53 2.29 1.44 -5.29
N PHE A 54 1.18 1.24 -5.99
CA PHE A 54 1.21 0.51 -7.26
C PHE A 54 1.89 1.30 -8.37
N THR A 55 1.81 2.63 -8.34
CA THR A 55 2.48 3.47 -9.31
C THR A 55 4.00 3.46 -9.10
N LYS A 56 4.45 3.48 -7.84
CA LYS A 56 5.87 3.60 -7.51
C LYS A 56 6.54 2.28 -7.16
N ILE A 57 5.83 1.16 -7.33
CA ILE A 57 6.37 -0.14 -6.94
C ILE A 57 7.69 -0.48 -7.64
N GLY A 58 7.92 0.09 -8.82
CA GLY A 58 9.17 -0.12 -9.53
C GLY A 58 10.41 0.36 -8.78
N GLN A 59 10.24 1.26 -7.82
CA GLN A 59 11.35 1.78 -7.02
C GLN A 59 11.80 0.78 -5.94
N LEU A 60 10.95 -0.18 -5.59
CA LEU A 60 11.24 -1.10 -4.51
C LEU A 60 12.17 -2.21 -5.00
N GLN A 61 13.31 -2.37 -4.33
CA GLN A 61 14.30 -3.37 -4.70
C GLN A 61 14.19 -4.63 -3.84
N ASN A 62 13.65 -4.50 -2.63
CA ASN A 62 13.67 -5.57 -1.65
C ASN A 62 12.29 -5.73 -1.03
N VAL A 63 11.72 -6.94 -1.14
CA VAL A 63 10.39 -7.23 -0.60
C VAL A 63 10.33 -7.08 0.92
N GLU A 64 11.46 -7.24 1.60
CA GLU A 64 11.48 -7.18 3.05
C GLU A 64 11.15 -5.78 3.59
N VAL A 65 11.39 -4.74 2.80
CA VAL A 65 11.08 -3.38 3.23
C VAL A 65 9.72 -2.89 2.75
N PHE A 66 8.96 -3.76 2.06
CA PHE A 66 7.68 -3.34 1.47
C PHE A 66 6.72 -2.75 2.50
N GLU A 67 6.50 -3.44 3.60
CA GLU A 67 5.49 -3.01 4.56
C GLU A 67 5.83 -1.65 5.17
N GLY A 68 7.09 -1.44 5.57
CA GLY A 68 7.52 -0.14 6.10
C GLY A 68 7.41 0.98 5.07
N TRP A 69 7.80 0.67 3.84
CA TRP A 69 7.70 1.62 2.74
C TRP A 69 6.24 2.00 2.47
N ALA A 70 5.35 1.01 2.44
CA ALA A 70 3.92 1.24 2.20
C ALA A 70 3.28 2.02 3.35
N LYS A 71 3.65 1.72 4.59
CA LYS A 71 3.15 2.46 5.75
C LYS A 71 3.54 3.93 5.70
N LYS A 72 4.76 4.21 5.29
CA LYS A 72 5.23 5.59 5.16
C LYS A 72 4.40 6.34 4.11
N ILE A 73 4.10 5.69 3.00
CA ILE A 73 3.24 6.27 1.97
C ILE A 73 1.86 6.57 2.56
N ALA A 74 1.29 5.61 3.31
CA ALA A 74 -0.02 5.81 3.92
C ALA A 74 -0.03 6.97 4.91
N VAL A 75 0.99 7.06 5.75
CA VAL A 75 1.12 8.18 6.70
C VAL A 75 1.16 9.51 5.95
N ASN A 76 1.93 9.58 4.88
CA ASN A 76 2.05 10.82 4.11
C ASN A 76 0.72 11.27 3.52
N GLN A 77 -0.16 10.34 3.19
CA GLN A 77 -1.48 10.69 2.68
C GLN A 77 -2.42 11.23 3.78
N CYS A 78 -2.06 11.01 5.03
CA CYS A 78 -2.88 11.46 6.16
C CYS A 78 -2.43 12.81 6.75
N LEU A 79 -1.28 13.30 6.35
CA LEU A 79 -0.71 14.54 6.91
C LEU A 79 -1.21 15.80 6.22
#